data_0eab9b2793517ecea6f19ba624bc6625
#
_entry.id   0eab9b2793517ecea6f19ba624bc6625
#
_cell.length_a   1.000
_cell.length_b   1.000
_cell.length_c   1.000
_cell.angle_alpha   90.00
_cell.angle_beta   90.00
_cell.angle_gamma   90.00
#
_symmetry.space_group_name_H-M   'P 1'
#
loop_
_entity.id
_entity.type
_entity.pdbx_description
1 polymer ?
#
loop_
_entity_poly.entity_id
_entity_poly.type
_entity_poly.pdbx_seq_one_letter_code
_entity_poly.pdbx_strand_id
1 'polypeptide(L)'
;MQRDPRAFLWDVREAALSIQTFTTGLDVTAYQNNELVQAAVERKFEVIGEALNQLSKLDAAMAAQLPDLPQIVAFRNQLIHGYATVNPSTVWTII
;
A
#
# COMPACT_ATOMS: atom_id res chain seq x y z
N MET A 1 12.26 -1.83 21.83
CA MET A 1 13.30 -1.32 20.92
C MET A 1 12.61 -0.83 19.64
N GLN A 2 12.92 0.39 19.23
CA GLN A 2 12.37 0.93 17.99
C GLN A 2 13.14 0.41 16.78
N ARG A 3 12.41 0.17 15.67
CA ARG A 3 13.05 -0.18 14.41
C ARG A 3 13.78 1.03 13.84
N ASP A 4 14.83 0.77 13.08
CA ASP A 4 15.46 1.80 12.25
C ASP A 4 14.41 2.32 11.23
N PRO A 5 14.24 3.64 11.07
CA PRO A 5 13.30 4.17 10.08
C PRO A 5 13.49 3.60 8.67
N ARG A 6 14.72 3.28 8.29
CA ARG A 6 15.03 2.68 6.99
C ARG A 6 14.41 1.30 6.81
N ALA A 7 14.15 0.57 7.90
CA ALA A 7 13.49 -0.73 7.82
C ALA A 7 12.04 -0.60 7.32
N PHE A 8 11.34 0.48 7.69
CA PHE A 8 10.00 0.74 7.18
C PHE A 8 10.04 1.06 5.69
N LEU A 9 11.02 1.83 5.23
CA LEU A 9 11.20 2.09 3.80
C LEU A 9 11.50 0.82 3.01
N TRP A 10 12.28 -0.09 3.58
CA TRP A 10 12.52 -1.42 3.00
C TRP A 10 11.20 -2.20 2.85
N ASP A 11 10.37 -2.21 3.89
CA ASP A 11 9.08 -2.90 3.85
C ASP A 11 8.19 -2.33 2.75
N VAL A 12 8.17 -1.00 2.59
CA VAL A 12 7.40 -0.33 1.52
C VAL A 12 7.92 -0.77 0.14
N ARG A 13 9.23 -0.77 -0.05
CA ARG A 13 9.84 -1.19 -1.31
C ARG A 13 9.49 -2.64 -1.65
N GLU A 14 9.63 -3.55 -0.70
CA GLU A 14 9.35 -4.96 -0.92
C GLU A 14 7.86 -5.19 -1.21
N ALA A 15 6.98 -4.50 -0.51
CA ALA A 15 5.54 -4.60 -0.76
C ALA A 15 5.18 -4.06 -2.15
N ALA A 16 5.77 -2.95 -2.57
CA ALA A 16 5.55 -2.39 -3.90
C ALA A 16 6.03 -3.33 -5.00
N LEU A 17 7.20 -3.96 -4.82
CA LEU A 17 7.70 -4.96 -5.76
C LEU A 17 6.78 -6.19 -5.84
N SER A 18 6.22 -6.61 -4.71
CA SER A 18 5.24 -7.70 -4.69
C SER A 18 4.00 -7.36 -5.50
N ILE A 19 3.49 -6.12 -5.35
CA ILE A 19 2.33 -5.67 -6.13
C ILE A 19 2.63 -5.73 -7.63
N GLN A 20 3.80 -5.26 -8.05
CA GLN A 20 4.21 -5.32 -9.45
C GLN A 20 4.26 -6.76 -9.95
N THR A 21 4.79 -7.68 -9.14
CA THR A 21 4.87 -9.10 -9.49
C THR A 21 3.47 -9.71 -9.62
N PHE A 22 2.57 -9.43 -8.67
CA PHE A 22 1.21 -9.99 -8.66
C PHE A 22 0.39 -9.53 -9.87
N THR A 23 0.65 -8.32 -10.37
CA THR A 23 -0.12 -7.72 -11.45
C THR A 23 0.53 -7.85 -12.82
N THR A 24 1.68 -8.48 -12.91
CA THR A 24 2.39 -8.69 -14.18
C THR A 24 1.50 -9.39 -15.19
N GLY A 25 1.36 -8.81 -16.38
CA GLY A 25 0.57 -9.37 -17.45
C GLY A 25 -0.93 -9.17 -17.34
N LEU A 26 -1.41 -8.51 -16.28
CA LEU A 26 -2.83 -8.21 -16.12
C LEU A 26 -3.16 -6.83 -16.68
N ASP A 27 -4.37 -6.71 -17.24
CA ASP A 27 -5.00 -5.42 -17.48
C ASP A 27 -6.08 -5.17 -16.41
N VAL A 28 -6.76 -4.01 -16.49
CA VAL A 28 -7.78 -3.66 -15.50
C VAL A 28 -8.93 -4.66 -15.49
N THR A 29 -9.32 -5.18 -16.63
CA THR A 29 -10.42 -6.16 -16.72
C THR A 29 -10.03 -7.47 -16.05
N ALA A 30 -8.83 -7.98 -16.30
CA ALA A 30 -8.32 -9.19 -15.66
C ALA A 30 -8.20 -9.01 -14.15
N TYR A 31 -7.74 -7.83 -13.70
CA TYR A 31 -7.65 -7.52 -12.28
C TYR A 31 -9.02 -7.50 -11.62
N GLN A 32 -10.02 -6.88 -12.26
CA GLN A 32 -11.40 -6.82 -11.74
C GLN A 32 -12.03 -8.21 -11.59
N ASN A 33 -11.58 -9.18 -12.36
CA ASN A 33 -12.10 -10.55 -12.35
C ASN A 33 -11.22 -11.53 -11.57
N ASN A 34 -10.20 -11.04 -10.84
CA ASN A 34 -9.28 -11.90 -10.09
C ASN A 34 -9.26 -11.52 -8.61
N GLU A 35 -10.18 -12.12 -7.87
CA GLU A 35 -10.35 -11.85 -6.44
C GLU A 35 -9.10 -12.17 -5.62
N LEU A 36 -8.39 -13.24 -5.98
CA LEU A 36 -7.17 -13.63 -5.28
C LEU A 36 -6.08 -12.55 -5.41
N VAL A 37 -5.87 -12.05 -6.62
CA VAL A 37 -4.89 -10.99 -6.85
C VAL A 37 -5.32 -9.69 -6.17
N GLN A 38 -6.62 -9.36 -6.22
CA GLN A 38 -7.15 -8.19 -5.51
C GLN A 38 -6.81 -8.25 -4.01
N ALA A 39 -7.09 -9.40 -3.38
CA ALA A 39 -6.81 -9.58 -1.95
C ALA A 39 -5.32 -9.44 -1.64
N ALA A 40 -4.46 -10.02 -2.48
CA ALA A 40 -3.02 -9.95 -2.31
C ALA A 40 -2.49 -8.52 -2.45
N VAL A 41 -2.96 -7.79 -3.46
CA VAL A 41 -2.57 -6.39 -3.72
C VAL A 41 -3.03 -5.49 -2.57
N GLU A 42 -4.29 -5.63 -2.14
CA GLU A 42 -4.82 -4.82 -1.04
C GLU A 42 -4.06 -5.07 0.26
N ARG A 43 -3.69 -6.32 0.53
CA ARG A 43 -2.87 -6.64 1.71
C ARG A 43 -1.50 -5.93 1.65
N LYS A 44 -0.88 -5.87 0.47
CA LYS A 44 0.41 -5.17 0.32
C LYS A 44 0.25 -3.66 0.48
N PHE A 45 -0.85 -3.08 0.02
CA PHE A 45 -1.12 -1.66 0.29
C PHE A 45 -1.35 -1.39 1.77
N GLU A 46 -1.98 -2.32 2.50
CA GLU A 46 -2.10 -2.20 3.96
C GLU A 46 -0.73 -2.17 4.62
N VAL A 47 0.18 -3.05 4.19
CA VAL A 47 1.56 -3.09 4.71
C VAL A 47 2.29 -1.77 4.43
N ILE A 48 2.16 -1.24 3.20
CA ILE A 48 2.77 0.05 2.82
C ILE A 48 2.24 1.16 3.71
N GLY A 49 0.92 1.25 3.86
CA GLY A 49 0.29 2.29 4.67
C GLY A 49 0.69 2.20 6.14
N GLU A 50 0.74 1.00 6.69
CA GLU A 50 1.16 0.78 8.08
C GLU A 50 2.62 1.15 8.29
N ALA A 51 3.50 0.73 7.38
CA ALA A 51 4.92 1.05 7.47
C ALA A 51 5.16 2.56 7.41
N LEU A 52 4.48 3.26 6.51
CA LEU A 52 4.60 4.71 6.39
C LEU A 52 4.00 5.44 7.60
N ASN A 53 2.92 4.92 8.17
CA ASN A 53 2.34 5.47 9.38
C ASN A 53 3.31 5.35 10.57
N GLN A 54 3.94 4.20 10.73
CA GLN A 54 4.94 3.99 11.78
C GLN A 54 6.17 4.88 11.55
N LEU A 55 6.61 5.01 10.31
CA LEU A 55 7.71 5.91 9.95
C LEU A 55 7.41 7.35 10.34
N SER A 56 6.18 7.82 10.08
CA SER A 56 5.80 9.20 10.39
C SER A 56 5.82 9.49 11.90
N LYS A 57 5.53 8.48 12.72
CA LYS A 57 5.60 8.60 14.18
C LYS A 57 7.02 8.56 14.70
N LEU A 58 7.90 7.82 14.02
CA LEU A 58 9.27 7.62 14.45
C LEU A 58 10.21 8.72 13.96
N ASP A 59 10.00 9.20 12.74
CA ASP A 59 10.85 10.20 12.09
C ASP A 59 9.98 11.13 11.21
N ALA A 60 9.42 12.15 11.83
CA ALA A 60 8.53 13.10 11.13
C ALA A 60 9.28 13.90 10.05
N ALA A 61 10.56 14.16 10.23
CA ALA A 61 11.36 14.89 9.24
C ALA A 61 11.55 14.06 7.97
N MET A 62 11.82 12.78 8.10
CA MET A 62 11.91 11.88 6.95
C MET A 62 10.56 11.71 6.26
N ALA A 63 9.48 11.56 7.04
CA ALA A 63 8.12 11.44 6.51
C ALA A 63 7.70 12.68 5.72
N ALA A 64 8.12 13.87 6.15
CA ALA A 64 7.78 15.13 5.48
C ALA A 64 8.36 15.21 4.06
N GLN A 65 9.35 14.37 3.71
CA GLN A 65 9.91 14.31 2.38
C GLN A 65 9.11 13.40 1.43
N LEU A 66 8.07 12.74 1.93
CA LEU A 66 7.23 11.83 1.16
C LEU A 66 5.88 12.50 0.89
N PRO A 67 5.69 13.13 -0.30
CA PRO A 67 4.53 14.01 -0.52
C PRO A 67 3.19 13.29 -0.49
N ASP A 68 3.16 12.01 -0.84
CA ASP A 68 1.91 11.25 -0.93
C ASP A 68 1.60 10.43 0.33
N LEU A 69 2.41 10.58 1.39
CA LEU A 69 2.25 9.77 2.59
C LEU A 69 0.86 9.88 3.23
N PRO A 70 0.27 11.08 3.43
CA PRO A 70 -1.06 11.16 4.03
C PRO A 70 -2.13 10.45 3.22
N GLN A 71 -2.07 10.52 1.89
CA GLN A 71 -3.03 9.85 1.00
C GLN A 71 -2.88 8.33 1.07
N ILE A 72 -1.65 7.84 1.15
CA ILE A 72 -1.38 6.40 1.25
C ILE A 72 -1.90 5.85 2.59
N VAL A 73 -1.67 6.56 3.69
CA VAL A 73 -2.17 6.17 5.01
C VAL A 73 -3.71 6.19 5.03
N ALA A 74 -4.33 7.20 4.43
CA ALA A 74 -5.78 7.27 4.32
C ALA A 74 -6.35 6.09 3.51
N PHE A 75 -5.69 5.72 2.43
CA PHE A 75 -6.09 4.56 1.62
C PHE A 75 -5.99 3.25 2.43
N ARG A 76 -4.91 3.07 3.18
CA ARG A 76 -4.76 1.92 4.08
C ARG A 76 -5.91 1.85 5.07
N ASN A 77 -6.31 2.98 5.65
CA ASN A 77 -7.42 3.01 6.59
C ASN A 77 -8.75 2.63 5.91
N GLN A 78 -8.96 3.05 4.66
CA GLN A 78 -10.13 2.63 3.88
C GLN A 78 -10.12 1.12 3.65
N LEU A 79 -8.99 0.53 3.31
CA LEU A 79 -8.88 -0.92 3.10
C LEU A 79 -9.23 -1.72 4.35
N ILE A 80 -8.86 -1.22 5.52
CA ILE A 80 -9.08 -1.92 6.79
C ILE A 80 -10.50 -1.67 7.33
N HIS A 81 -10.95 -0.41 7.32
CA HIS A 81 -12.18 0.00 8.01
C HIS A 81 -13.37 0.23 7.08
N GLY A 82 -13.12 0.48 5.79
CA GLY A 82 -14.15 0.72 4.80
C GLY A 82 -14.09 -0.23 3.62
N TYR A 83 -13.76 -1.49 3.87
CA TYR A 83 -13.52 -2.47 2.79
C TYR A 83 -14.70 -2.61 1.81
N ALA A 84 -15.92 -2.41 2.27
CA ALA A 84 -17.11 -2.54 1.42
C ALA A 84 -17.19 -1.46 0.33
N THR A 85 -16.45 -0.35 0.50
CA THR A 85 -16.44 0.76 -0.46
C THR A 85 -15.22 0.73 -1.39
N VAL A 86 -14.34 -0.25 -1.24
CA VAL A 86 -13.15 -0.38 -2.09
C VAL A 86 -13.57 -0.85 -3.49
N ASN A 87 -13.17 -0.08 -4.49
CA ASN A 87 -13.44 -0.38 -5.90
C ASN A 87 -12.17 -0.89 -6.58
N PRO A 88 -12.18 -2.11 -7.15
CA PRO A 88 -10.99 -2.66 -7.81
C PRO A 88 -10.43 -1.78 -8.92
N SER A 89 -11.27 -1.08 -9.67
CA SER A 89 -10.81 -0.15 -10.71
C SER A 89 -10.00 0.99 -10.12
N THR A 90 -10.42 1.52 -8.97
CA THR A 90 -9.72 2.58 -8.27
C THR A 90 -8.37 2.09 -7.75
N VAL A 91 -8.33 0.89 -7.17
CA VAL A 91 -7.08 0.28 -6.71
C VAL A 91 -6.12 0.10 -7.88
N TRP A 92 -6.62 -0.36 -9.03
CA TRP A 92 -5.80 -0.53 -10.23
C TRP A 92 -5.10 0.77 -10.66
N THR A 93 -5.78 1.91 -10.54
CA THR A 93 -5.17 3.21 -10.92
C THR A 93 -4.00 3.61 -10.02
N ILE A 94 -3.92 3.05 -8.81
CA ILE A 94 -2.85 3.34 -7.85
C ILE A 94 -1.62 2.44 -8.10
N ILE A 95 -1.86 1.27 -8.67
CA ILE A 95 -0.78 0.34 -9.01
C ILE A 95 0.11 0.97 -10.11
#